data_1bd383db8f185b5914e2b7180bff82e3
#
_entry.id   1bd383db8f185b5914e2b7180bff82e3
#
_cell.length_a   1.000
_cell.length_b   1.000
_cell.length_c   1.000
_cell.angle_alpha   90.00
_cell.angle_beta   90.00
_cell.angle_gamma   90.00
#
_symmetry.space_group_name_H-M   'P 1'
#
loop_
_entity.id
_entity.type
_entity.pdbx_description
1 polymer ?
#
loop_
_entity_poly.entity_id
_entity_poly.type
_entity_poly.pdbx_seq_one_letter_code
_entity_poly.pdbx_strand_id
1 'polypeptide(L)'
;MGFDQYHEPAGELSAEARTFARMITSMTEEAEAIGWYQQRMELEPDPQAKAIMANAQGEEFKHFGMDLEFLLRRTPKWRIALQTILFTEGDIVESGEEAEDAENR
;
A
#
# COMPACT_ATOMS: atom_id res chain seq x y z
N MET A 1 19.58 -2.61 -2.81
CA MET A 1 18.88 -2.53 -4.01
C MET A 1 17.59 -1.76 -3.87
N GLY A 2 17.40 -0.79 -4.63
CA GLY A 2 16.29 0.10 -4.46
C GLY A 2 15.10 -0.23 -5.31
N PHE A 3 14.05 0.51 -5.08
CA PHE A 3 12.87 0.57 -5.91
C PHE A 3 13.04 1.78 -6.84
N ASP A 4 13.01 1.55 -8.15
CA ASP A 4 13.11 2.63 -9.13
C ASP A 4 11.76 3.30 -9.31
N GLN A 5 11.64 4.55 -8.90
CA GLN A 5 10.39 5.29 -9.00
C GLN A 5 9.94 5.49 -10.45
N TYR A 6 10.88 5.73 -11.36
CA TYR A 6 10.57 5.95 -12.76
C TYR A 6 11.21 4.89 -13.64
N HIS A 7 10.43 4.35 -14.59
CA HIS A 7 10.89 3.41 -15.62
C HIS A 7 10.89 4.05 -17.00
N GLU A 8 10.48 5.30 -17.08
CA GLU A 8 10.49 6.12 -18.27
C GLU A 8 11.11 7.46 -17.92
N PRO A 9 11.61 8.23 -18.91
CA PRO A 9 12.17 9.54 -18.60
C PRO A 9 11.16 10.44 -17.89
N ALA A 10 11.51 10.90 -16.71
CA ALA A 10 10.60 11.69 -15.86
C ALA A 10 10.07 12.92 -16.59
N GLY A 11 10.90 13.57 -17.41
CA GLY A 11 10.50 14.76 -18.14
C GLY A 11 9.45 14.52 -19.23
N GLU A 12 9.28 13.28 -19.65
CA GLU A 12 8.27 12.91 -20.64
C GLU A 12 6.96 12.44 -20.02
N LEU A 13 6.95 12.25 -18.70
CA LEU A 13 5.74 11.87 -17.97
C LEU A 13 4.93 13.10 -17.61
N SER A 14 3.61 12.95 -17.61
CA SER A 14 2.72 14.02 -17.14
C SER A 14 2.92 14.26 -15.64
N ALA A 15 2.48 15.43 -15.17
CA ALA A 15 2.50 15.74 -13.74
C ALA A 15 1.69 14.71 -12.95
N GLU A 16 0.56 14.26 -13.51
CA GLU A 16 -0.29 13.24 -12.87
C GLU A 16 0.43 11.90 -12.75
N ALA A 17 1.12 11.47 -13.80
CA ALA A 17 1.89 10.23 -13.77
C ALA A 17 3.03 10.30 -12.75
N ARG A 18 3.69 11.45 -12.63
CA ARG A 18 4.74 11.64 -11.64
C ARG A 18 4.19 11.60 -10.22
N THR A 19 3.03 12.23 -9.99
CA THR A 19 2.37 12.17 -8.68
C THR A 19 2.00 10.73 -8.34
N PHE A 20 1.45 9.99 -9.29
CA PHE A 20 1.11 8.59 -9.11
C PHE A 20 2.35 7.79 -8.69
N ALA A 21 3.46 7.98 -9.40
CA ALA A 21 4.71 7.29 -9.09
C ALA A 21 5.23 7.62 -7.68
N ARG A 22 5.14 8.89 -7.26
CA ARG A 22 5.55 9.30 -5.91
C ARG A 22 4.71 8.61 -4.85
N MET A 23 3.40 8.52 -5.07
CA MET A 23 2.50 7.90 -4.09
C MET A 23 2.70 6.38 -4.01
N ILE A 24 2.96 5.73 -5.14
CA ILE A 24 3.34 4.31 -5.14
C ILE A 24 4.65 4.12 -4.37
N THR A 25 5.64 4.97 -4.58
CA THR A 25 6.90 4.89 -3.86
C THR A 25 6.68 5.06 -2.35
N SER A 26 5.87 6.03 -1.94
CA SER A 26 5.52 6.22 -0.52
C SER A 26 4.88 4.96 0.07
N MET A 27 3.94 4.36 -0.65
CA MET A 27 3.30 3.12 -0.19
C MET A 27 4.30 1.97 -0.06
N THR A 28 5.23 1.86 -1.00
CA THR A 28 6.27 0.84 -0.97
C THR A 28 7.13 0.99 0.29
N GLU A 29 7.54 2.21 0.58
CA GLU A 29 8.36 2.51 1.76
C GLU A 29 7.59 2.23 3.05
N GLU A 30 6.32 2.60 3.08
CA GLU A 30 5.45 2.36 4.25
C GLU A 30 5.22 0.86 4.48
N ALA A 31 5.01 0.10 3.39
CA ALA A 31 4.85 -1.35 3.49
C ALA A 31 6.12 -2.00 4.04
N GLU A 32 7.29 -1.57 3.58
CA GLU A 32 8.57 -2.04 4.11
C GLU A 32 8.70 -1.73 5.60
N ALA A 33 8.38 -0.49 5.99
CA ALA A 33 8.46 -0.08 7.39
C ALA A 33 7.53 -0.92 8.28
N ILE A 34 6.32 -1.20 7.82
CA ILE A 34 5.37 -2.05 8.54
C ILE A 34 6.00 -3.42 8.80
N GLY A 35 6.60 -4.01 7.78
CA GLY A 35 7.25 -5.32 7.89
C GLY A 35 8.45 -5.30 8.82
N TRP A 36 9.27 -4.26 8.73
CA TRP A 36 10.47 -4.13 9.57
C TRP A 36 10.10 -3.94 11.05
N TYR A 37 9.11 -3.10 11.33
CA TYR A 37 8.65 -2.91 12.72
C TYR A 37 8.08 -4.20 13.28
N GLN A 38 7.36 -4.97 12.47
CA GLN A 38 6.82 -6.26 12.92
C GLN A 38 7.95 -7.20 13.39
N GLN A 39 9.02 -7.27 12.60
CA GLN A 39 10.17 -8.11 12.93
C GLN A 39 10.92 -7.59 14.16
N ARG A 40 11.13 -6.28 14.24
CA ARG A 40 11.83 -5.67 15.38
C ARG A 40 11.10 -5.89 16.68
N MET A 41 9.78 -5.72 16.68
CA MET A 41 8.97 -5.94 17.87
C MET A 41 9.01 -7.37 18.37
N GLU A 42 9.12 -8.33 17.46
CA GLU A 42 9.19 -9.74 17.80
C GLU A 42 10.42 -10.04 18.68
N LEU A 43 11.54 -9.38 18.40
CA LEU A 43 12.80 -9.63 19.08
C LEU A 43 13.14 -8.62 20.19
N GLU A 44 12.41 -7.51 20.28
CA GLU A 44 12.73 -6.46 21.24
C GLU A 44 12.31 -6.83 22.66
N PRO A 45 13.26 -6.97 23.60
CA PRO A 45 12.93 -7.33 24.98
C PRO A 45 12.46 -6.16 25.83
N ASP A 46 12.82 -4.92 25.47
CA ASP A 46 12.45 -3.75 26.29
C ASP A 46 11.00 -3.34 25.98
N PRO A 47 10.12 -3.32 27.02
CA PRO A 47 8.71 -3.00 26.79
C PRO A 47 8.47 -1.58 26.28
N GLN A 48 9.27 -0.61 26.70
CA GLN A 48 9.11 0.78 26.26
C GLN A 48 9.53 0.94 24.82
N ALA A 49 10.66 0.33 24.43
CA ALA A 49 11.12 0.34 23.03
C ALA A 49 10.09 -0.34 22.13
N LYS A 50 9.56 -1.48 22.55
CA LYS A 50 8.52 -2.20 21.80
C LYS A 50 7.27 -1.34 21.62
N ALA A 51 6.85 -0.60 22.67
CA ALA A 51 5.69 0.28 22.60
C ALA A 51 5.90 1.42 21.59
N ILE A 52 7.11 1.98 21.55
CA ILE A 52 7.46 3.01 20.57
C ILE A 52 7.38 2.45 19.14
N MET A 53 7.90 1.25 18.95
CA MET A 53 7.85 0.58 17.63
C MET A 53 6.41 0.30 17.20
N ALA A 54 5.56 -0.15 18.12
CA ALA A 54 4.15 -0.38 17.84
C ALA A 54 3.43 0.91 17.44
N ASN A 55 3.73 2.02 18.11
CA ASN A 55 3.17 3.31 17.77
C ASN A 55 3.62 3.75 16.36
N ALA A 56 4.90 3.58 16.06
CA ALA A 56 5.45 3.93 14.75
C ALA A 56 4.81 3.08 13.65
N GLN A 57 4.63 1.78 13.89
CA GLN A 57 3.96 0.89 12.93
C GLN A 57 2.52 1.35 12.68
N GLY A 58 1.80 1.72 13.74
CA GLY A 58 0.42 2.22 13.62
C GLY A 58 0.32 3.47 12.75
N GLU A 59 1.32 4.36 12.84
CA GLU A 59 1.38 5.53 11.96
C GLU A 59 1.55 5.11 10.50
N GLU A 60 2.35 4.08 10.24
CA GLU A 60 2.53 3.58 8.87
C GLU A 60 1.28 2.91 8.31
N PHE A 61 0.49 2.24 9.14
CA PHE A 61 -0.82 1.71 8.70
C PHE A 61 -1.69 2.84 8.16
N LYS A 62 -1.74 3.95 8.88
CA LYS A 62 -2.53 5.13 8.50
C LYS A 62 -2.01 5.76 7.22
N HIS A 63 -0.70 5.96 7.14
CA HIS A 63 -0.08 6.56 5.94
C HIS A 63 -0.36 5.73 4.70
N PHE A 64 -0.19 4.42 4.79
CA PHE A 64 -0.47 3.50 3.71
C PHE A 64 -1.92 3.61 3.25
N GLY A 65 -2.85 3.64 4.19
CA GLY A 65 -4.27 3.75 3.89
C GLY A 65 -4.63 5.04 3.18
N MET A 66 -4.03 6.16 3.63
CA MET A 66 -4.28 7.46 3.00
C MET A 66 -3.74 7.51 1.56
N ASP A 67 -2.53 6.99 1.35
CA ASP A 67 -1.93 6.94 0.02
C ASP A 67 -2.75 6.06 -0.92
N LEU A 68 -3.19 4.90 -0.41
CA LEU A 68 -4.00 3.97 -1.19
C LEU A 68 -5.32 4.61 -1.60
N GLU A 69 -6.01 5.26 -0.67
CA GLU A 69 -7.28 5.94 -0.98
C GLU A 69 -7.08 7.02 -2.05
N PHE A 70 -6.00 7.79 -1.93
CA PHE A 70 -5.65 8.81 -2.91
C PHE A 70 -5.53 8.20 -4.32
N LEU A 71 -4.81 7.09 -4.43
CA LEU A 71 -4.60 6.41 -5.71
C LEU A 71 -5.88 5.78 -6.26
N LEU A 72 -6.68 5.16 -5.40
CA LEU A 72 -7.92 4.51 -5.81
C LEU A 72 -8.96 5.50 -6.32
N ARG A 73 -9.00 6.70 -5.76
CA ARG A 73 -9.90 7.75 -6.25
C ARG A 73 -9.57 8.17 -7.68
N ARG A 74 -8.34 7.94 -8.12
CA ARG A 74 -7.85 8.29 -9.45
C ARG A 74 -7.74 7.11 -10.40
N THR A 75 -8.00 5.90 -9.93
CA THR A 75 -7.85 4.67 -10.72
C THR A 75 -9.10 3.80 -10.57
N PRO A 76 -10.16 4.09 -11.35
CA PRO A 76 -11.45 3.41 -11.18
C PRO A 76 -11.40 1.89 -11.22
N LYS A 77 -10.61 1.30 -12.11
CA LYS A 77 -10.49 -0.17 -12.18
C LYS A 77 -9.86 -0.76 -10.93
N TRP A 78 -8.82 -0.11 -10.41
CA TRP A 78 -8.15 -0.57 -9.19
C TRP A 78 -9.10 -0.44 -8.00
N ARG A 79 -9.83 0.66 -7.92
CA ARG A 79 -10.83 0.86 -6.88
C ARG A 79 -11.89 -0.24 -6.87
N ILE A 80 -12.43 -0.58 -8.04
CA ILE A 80 -13.44 -1.65 -8.18
C ILE A 80 -12.85 -2.98 -7.71
N ALA A 81 -11.63 -3.31 -8.14
CA ALA A 81 -10.97 -4.54 -7.73
C ALA A 81 -10.85 -4.64 -6.22
N LEU A 82 -10.36 -3.57 -5.57
CA LEU A 82 -10.16 -3.61 -4.12
C LEU A 82 -11.48 -3.58 -3.34
N GLN A 83 -12.51 -2.90 -3.84
CA GLN A 83 -13.84 -2.93 -3.22
C GLN A 83 -14.42 -4.34 -3.23
N THR A 84 -14.08 -5.14 -4.22
CA THR A 84 -14.57 -6.51 -4.33
C THR A 84 -13.80 -7.47 -3.42
N ILE A 85 -12.52 -7.21 -3.19
CA ILE A 85 -11.65 -8.11 -2.44
C ILE A 85 -11.58 -7.78 -0.94
N LEU A 86 -11.42 -6.48 -0.61
CA LEU A 86 -11.15 -6.06 0.76
C LEU A 86 -12.39 -6.12 1.64
N PHE A 87 -12.17 -6.43 2.91
CA PHE A 87 -13.21 -6.48 3.95
C PHE A 87 -14.32 -7.48 3.65
N THR A 88 -14.01 -8.49 2.85
CA THR A 88 -14.93 -9.59 2.56
C THR A 88 -14.67 -10.76 3.50
N GLU A 89 -15.59 -11.70 3.52
CA GLU A 89 -15.44 -12.98 4.21
C GLU A 89 -15.38 -14.08 3.16
N GLY A 90 -14.93 -15.25 3.56
CA GLY A 90 -14.87 -16.39 2.65
C GLY A 90 -13.50 -16.50 1.97
N ASP A 91 -13.48 -17.14 0.83
CA ASP A 91 -12.22 -17.43 0.12
C ASP A 91 -11.70 -16.20 -0.62
N ILE A 92 -10.48 -15.80 -0.29
CA ILE A 92 -9.83 -14.61 -0.86
C ILE A 92 -9.60 -14.76 -2.36
N VAL A 93 -9.22 -15.96 -2.80
CA VAL A 93 -8.97 -16.20 -4.23
C VAL A 93 -10.24 -16.07 -5.06
N GLU A 94 -11.36 -16.57 -4.54
CA GLU A 94 -12.67 -16.41 -5.19
C GLU A 94 -13.07 -14.94 -5.28
N SER A 95 -12.84 -14.16 -4.22
CA SER A 95 -13.08 -12.72 -4.25
C SER A 95 -12.21 -12.04 -5.31
N GLY A 96 -10.97 -12.51 -5.47
CA GLY A 96 -10.06 -12.01 -6.51
C GLY A 96 -10.57 -12.29 -7.92
N GLU A 97 -11.14 -13.46 -8.15
CA GLU A 97 -11.75 -13.81 -9.44
C GLU A 97 -12.98 -12.95 -9.72
N GLU A 98 -13.81 -12.73 -8.70
CA GLU A 98 -14.96 -11.82 -8.81
C GLU A 98 -14.52 -10.38 -9.13
N ALA A 99 -13.42 -9.96 -8.54
CA ALA A 99 -12.85 -8.63 -8.78
C ALA A 99 -12.42 -8.45 -10.23
N GLU A 100 -11.81 -9.48 -10.82
CA GLU A 100 -11.41 -9.47 -12.22
C GLU A 100 -12.61 -9.31 -13.15
N ASP A 101 -13.70 -10.03 -12.86
CA ASP A 101 -14.93 -9.90 -13.62
C ASP A 101 -15.56 -8.52 -13.45
N ALA A 102 -15.54 -7.98 -12.24
CA ALA A 102 -16.10 -6.66 -11.95
C ALA A 102 -15.38 -5.53 -12.66
N GLU A 103 -14.03 -5.60 -12.75
CA GLU A 103 -13.22 -4.61 -13.46
C GLU A 103 -13.56 -4.54 -14.95
N ASN A 104 -14.00 -5.64 -15.50
CA ASN A 104 -14.21 -5.79 -16.95
C ASN A 104 -15.65 -5.54 -17.40
N ARG A 105 -16.53 -5.12 -16.52
CA ARG A 105 -17.93 -4.80 -16.84
C ARG A 105 -18.14 -3.45 -17.52
#